data_4331a3519c84fe9f708b86e263738dfc
#
_entry.id   4331a3519c84fe9f708b86e263738dfc
#
_cell.length_a   1.000
_cell.length_b   1.000
_cell.length_c   1.000
_cell.angle_alpha   90.00
_cell.angle_beta   90.00
_cell.angle_gamma   90.00
#
_symmetry.space_group_name_H-M   'P 1'
#
loop_
_entity.id
_entity.type
_entity.pdbx_description
1 polymer ?
#
loop_
_entity_poly.entity_id
_entity_poly.type
_entity_poly.pdbx_seq_one_letter_code
_entity_poly.pdbx_strand_id
1 'polypeptide(L)' 'MTLTAKIESILFASPRPMTVKKLAEVVGDTPEAVNEALDTLIQL' A
#
# COMPACT_ATOMS: atom_id res chain seq x y z
N MET A 1 -6.87 -12.09 -0.76
CA MET A 1 -5.64 -11.35 -0.44
C MET A 1 -5.97 -10.11 0.38
N THR A 2 -5.25 -9.89 1.46
CA THR A 2 -5.48 -8.71 2.31
C THR A 2 -4.95 -7.45 1.65
N LEU A 3 -5.41 -6.29 2.11
CA LEU A 3 -4.90 -5.02 1.63
C LEU A 3 -3.40 -4.89 1.88
N THR A 4 -2.95 -5.31 3.06
CA THR A 4 -1.53 -5.27 3.42
C THR A 4 -0.69 -6.10 2.45
N ALA A 5 -1.16 -7.30 2.11
CA ALA A 5 -0.46 -8.17 1.18
C ALA A 5 -0.42 -7.58 -0.24
N LYS A 6 -1.50 -6.93 -0.66
CA LYS A 6 -1.54 -6.25 -1.96
C LYS A 6 -0.51 -5.13 -2.01
N ILE A 7 -0.43 -4.34 -0.95
CA ILE A 7 0.52 -3.23 -0.87
C ILE A 7 1.95 -3.75 -0.90
N GLU A 8 2.24 -4.79 -0.13
CA GLU A 8 3.57 -5.41 -0.14
C GLU A 8 3.97 -5.86 -1.54
N SER A 9 3.06 -6.54 -2.24
CA SER A 9 3.33 -7.04 -3.59
C SER A 9 3.63 -5.89 -4.56
N ILE A 10 2.86 -4.81 -4.48
CA ILE A 10 3.03 -3.67 -5.36
C ILE A 10 4.34 -2.95 -5.07
N LEU A 11 4.66 -2.72 -3.79
CA LEU A 11 5.90 -2.05 -3.42
C LEU A 11 7.12 -2.87 -3.80
N PHE A 12 7.04 -4.18 -3.65
CA PHE A 12 8.13 -5.08 -4.02
C PHE A 12 8.40 -5.05 -5.53
N ALA A 13 7.33 -4.97 -6.33
CA ALA A 13 7.43 -5.00 -7.79
C ALA A 13 7.71 -3.60 -8.39
N SER A 14 7.49 -2.54 -7.63
CA SER A 14 7.63 -1.18 -8.15
C SER A 14 9.10 -0.75 -8.20
N PRO A 15 9.55 -0.22 -9.34
CA PRO A 15 10.93 0.28 -9.46
C PRO A 15 11.12 1.66 -8.81
N ARG A 16 10.03 2.33 -8.42
CA ARG A 16 10.05 3.69 -7.88
C ARG A 16 9.15 3.80 -6.66
N PRO A 17 9.47 4.73 -5.73
CA PRO A 17 8.56 5.01 -4.62
C PRO A 17 7.22 5.52 -5.13
N MET A 18 6.15 5.17 -4.42
CA MET A 18 4.80 5.62 -4.74
C MET A 18 4.26 6.46 -3.60
N THR A 19 3.44 7.48 -3.95
CA THR A 19 2.68 8.21 -2.95
C THR A 19 1.53 7.34 -2.45
N VAL A 20 1.02 7.65 -1.25
CA VAL A 20 -0.15 6.96 -0.69
C VAL A 20 -1.34 7.08 -1.63
N LYS A 21 -1.54 8.27 -2.22
CA LYS A 21 -2.63 8.50 -3.15
C LYS A 21 -2.55 7.57 -4.37
N LYS A 22 -1.36 7.46 -4.94
CA LYS A 22 -1.14 6.61 -6.12
C LYS A 22 -1.33 5.14 -5.75
N LEU A 23 -0.80 4.74 -4.62
CA LEU A 23 -0.93 3.37 -4.15
C LEU A 23 -2.40 3.01 -3.93
N ALA A 24 -3.19 3.94 -3.38
CA ALA A 24 -4.63 3.73 -3.18
C ALA A 24 -5.34 3.51 -4.52
N GLU A 25 -4.98 4.25 -5.55
CA GLU A 25 -5.55 4.06 -6.89
C GLU A 25 -5.24 2.67 -7.43
N VAL A 26 -4.00 2.24 -7.28
CA VAL A 26 -3.54 0.95 -7.82
C VAL A 26 -4.22 -0.21 -7.11
N VAL A 27 -4.37 -0.15 -5.78
CA VAL A 27 -5.01 -1.23 -5.04
C VAL A 27 -6.54 -1.16 -5.05
N GLY A 28 -7.09 -0.01 -5.45
CA GLY A 28 -8.55 0.16 -5.50
C GLY A 28 -9.17 0.41 -4.14
N ASP A 29 -8.48 1.16 -3.28
CA ASP A 29 -8.97 1.47 -1.94
C ASP A 29 -8.76 2.95 -1.63
N THR A 30 -9.13 3.39 -0.41
CA THR A 30 -8.99 4.78 -0.01
C THR A 30 -7.57 5.07 0.48
N PRO A 31 -7.11 6.32 0.38
CA PRO A 31 -5.80 6.70 0.94
C PRO A 31 -5.72 6.44 2.44
N GLU A 32 -6.81 6.61 3.17
CA GLU A 32 -6.86 6.36 4.61
C GLU A 32 -6.61 4.90 4.92
N ALA A 33 -7.25 4.00 4.17
CA ALA A 33 -7.07 2.56 4.35
C ALA A 33 -5.64 2.14 4.03
N VAL A 34 -5.07 2.70 2.97
CA VAL A 34 -3.68 2.42 2.59
C VAL A 34 -2.72 2.91 3.66
N ASN A 35 -2.94 4.11 4.17
CA ASN A 35 -2.09 4.68 5.21
C ASN A 35 -2.11 3.83 6.48
N GLU A 36 -3.29 3.34 6.87
CA GLU A 36 -3.45 2.47 8.01
C GLU A 36 -2.72 1.14 7.82
N ALA A 37 -2.81 0.57 6.61
CA ALA A 37 -2.12 -0.67 6.28
C ALA A 37 -0.60 -0.48 6.30
N LEU A 38 -0.10 0.65 5.82
CA LEU A 38 1.33 0.97 5.86
C LEU A 38 1.83 1.10 7.29
N ASP A 39 1.04 1.70 8.18
CA ASP A 39 1.38 1.79 9.60
C ASP A 39 1.52 0.40 10.20
N THR A 40 0.64 -0.52 9.85
CA THR A 40 0.70 -1.90 10.30
C THR A 40 2.00 -2.57 9.85
N LEU A 41 2.40 -2.35 8.61
CA LEU A 41 3.64 -2.91 8.07
C LEU A 41 4.87 -2.35 8.78
N ILE A 42 4.86 -1.07 9.09
CA ILE A 42 5.99 -0.42 9.76
C ILE A 42 6.14 -0.90 11.20
N GLN A 43 5.03 -1.20 11.86
CA GLN A 43 5.04 -1.62 13.26
C GLN A 43 5.47 -3.08 13.46
N LEU A 44 5.60 -3.80 12.41
CA LEU A 44 6.09 -5.16 12.51
C LEU A 44 7.60 -5.18 12.68
#